data_b447be16b3d9ce25feb280a8e363e979
#
_entry.id   b447be16b3d9ce25feb280a8e363e979
#
_cell.length_a   1.000
_cell.length_b   1.000
_cell.length_c   1.000
_cell.angle_alpha   90.00
_cell.angle_beta   90.00
_cell.angle_gamma   90.00
#
_symmetry.space_group_name_H-M   'P 1'
#
loop_
_entity.id
_entity.type
_entity.pdbx_description
1 polymer ?
#
loop_
_entity_poly.entity_id
_entity_poly.type
_entity_poly.pdbx_seq_one_letter_code
_entity_poly.pdbx_strand_id
1 'polypeptide(L)'
;MAEVVFFHHSSGLTAGVNDFADTLRAAGHTVHTPDLFEGRTFADVSDGVAYTQSLGEATFARRAAAAVNNLPVEVVYGGASFGAARAAEQVLNRRGAQSAFFLYGAVAPSWWEAQWPRGVPAQAHQAEGDPWREVETEQEFLAAVPEAELFVYPTAGHLFAEAGHPDYDAASAELATKRVLEFLAAGR
;
A
#
# COMPACT_ATOMS: atom_id res chain seq x y z
N MET A 1 -5.16 4.72 18.14
CA MET A 1 -3.70 4.45 17.91
C MET A 1 -3.61 3.08 17.27
N ALA A 2 -3.07 2.98 16.07
CA ALA A 2 -2.96 1.73 15.31
C ALA A 2 -1.48 1.29 15.21
N GLU A 3 -1.27 -0.02 15.09
CA GLU A 3 0.00 -0.59 14.65
C GLU A 3 -0.12 -0.89 13.15
N VAL A 4 0.76 -0.28 12.35
CA VAL A 4 0.71 -0.29 10.89
C VAL A 4 1.97 -0.96 10.34
N VAL A 5 1.80 -1.83 9.34
CA VAL A 5 2.90 -2.31 8.50
C VAL A 5 2.72 -1.69 7.12
N PHE A 6 3.67 -0.85 6.70
CA PHE A 6 3.60 -0.15 5.43
C PHE A 6 4.69 -0.64 4.46
N PHE A 7 4.27 -1.32 3.39
CA PHE A 7 5.15 -1.86 2.36
C PHE A 7 5.41 -0.83 1.25
N HIS A 8 6.68 -0.64 0.91
CA HIS A 8 7.14 0.30 -0.10
C HIS A 8 6.75 -0.12 -1.53
N HIS A 9 6.75 0.84 -2.47
CA HIS A 9 6.55 0.61 -3.90
C HIS A 9 7.78 0.01 -4.61
N SER A 10 7.70 -0.21 -5.91
CA SER A 10 8.76 -0.85 -6.70
C SER A 10 10.08 -0.06 -6.77
N SER A 11 10.10 1.22 -6.43
CA SER A 11 11.37 1.95 -6.30
C SER A 11 12.13 1.69 -4.99
N GLY A 12 11.61 0.82 -4.11
CA GLY A 12 12.25 0.45 -2.84
C GLY A 12 11.83 1.34 -1.66
N LEU A 13 12.53 1.18 -0.53
CA LEU A 13 12.30 1.96 0.68
C LEU A 13 12.97 3.34 0.54
N THR A 14 12.33 4.22 -0.26
CA THR A 14 12.80 5.58 -0.55
C THR A 14 12.66 6.52 0.65
N ALA A 15 13.25 7.72 0.55
CA ALA A 15 13.01 8.78 1.51
C ALA A 15 11.52 9.15 1.59
N GLY A 16 10.82 9.25 0.44
CA GLY A 16 9.41 9.61 0.43
C GLY A 16 8.50 8.55 1.07
N VAL A 17 8.81 7.26 0.94
CA VAL A 17 8.12 6.19 1.69
C VAL A 17 8.31 6.39 3.21
N ASN A 18 9.53 6.70 3.64
CA ASN A 18 9.82 6.97 5.05
C ASN A 18 9.13 8.24 5.55
N ASP A 19 9.10 9.32 4.76
CA ASP A 19 8.42 10.57 5.11
C ASP A 19 6.91 10.37 5.30
N PHE A 20 6.28 9.57 4.44
CA PHE A 20 4.88 9.18 4.62
C PHE A 20 4.69 8.39 5.93
N ALA A 21 5.53 7.40 6.19
CA ALA A 21 5.47 6.63 7.43
C ALA A 21 5.71 7.50 8.67
N ASP A 22 6.62 8.48 8.59
CA ASP A 22 6.89 9.43 9.68
C ASP A 22 5.70 10.36 9.94
N THR A 23 4.94 10.71 8.89
CA THR A 23 3.68 11.45 9.04
C THR A 23 2.66 10.64 9.85
N LEU A 24 2.54 9.34 9.60
CA LEU A 24 1.67 8.47 10.40
C LEU A 24 2.19 8.30 11.84
N ARG A 25 3.50 8.20 12.04
CA ARG A 25 4.13 8.15 13.37
C ARG A 25 3.89 9.44 14.16
N ALA A 26 4.00 10.59 13.50
CA ALA A 26 3.72 11.89 14.11
C ALA A 26 2.26 12.03 14.54
N ALA A 27 1.32 11.35 13.90
CA ALA A 27 -0.08 11.25 14.29
C ALA A 27 -0.34 10.25 15.43
N GLY A 28 0.70 9.61 15.97
CA GLY A 28 0.62 8.72 17.13
C GLY A 28 0.45 7.24 16.80
N HIS A 29 0.67 6.82 15.56
CA HIS A 29 0.65 5.40 15.17
C HIS A 29 2.04 4.76 15.31
N THR A 30 2.10 3.46 15.57
CA THR A 30 3.32 2.67 15.43
C THR A 30 3.41 2.20 13.98
N VAL A 31 4.50 2.52 13.26
CA VAL A 31 4.61 2.18 11.84
C VAL A 31 5.91 1.42 11.57
N HIS A 32 5.75 0.22 11.04
CA HIS A 32 6.84 -0.62 10.53
C HIS A 32 6.95 -0.43 9.01
N THR A 33 8.16 -0.21 8.53
CA THR A 33 8.47 -0.04 7.10
C THR A 33 9.49 -1.09 6.67
N PRO A 34 9.05 -2.34 6.39
CA PRO A 34 9.98 -3.38 5.99
C PRO A 34 10.67 -3.06 4.66
N ASP A 35 11.99 -3.20 4.62
CA ASP A 35 12.74 -3.12 3.39
C ASP A 35 12.77 -4.50 2.69
N LEU A 36 11.95 -4.63 1.67
CA LEU A 36 11.87 -5.86 0.87
C LEU A 36 12.99 -5.97 -0.17
N PHE A 37 13.75 -4.88 -0.39
CA PHE A 37 14.76 -4.78 -1.43
C PHE A 37 16.21 -4.82 -0.90
N GLU A 38 16.39 -5.03 0.40
CA GLU A 38 17.71 -5.16 1.04
C GLU A 38 18.61 -3.94 0.78
N GLY A 39 18.07 -2.74 0.95
CA GLY A 39 18.76 -1.46 0.78
C GLY A 39 18.79 -0.94 -0.65
N ARG A 40 18.18 -1.63 -1.62
CA ARG A 40 18.14 -1.14 -3.01
C ARG A 40 17.01 -0.14 -3.20
N THR A 41 17.32 0.94 -3.93
CA THR A 41 16.34 1.92 -4.39
C THR A 41 16.57 2.22 -5.88
N PHE A 42 15.51 2.63 -6.56
CA PHE A 42 15.51 2.94 -7.99
C PHE A 42 14.92 4.32 -8.21
N ALA A 43 15.52 5.11 -9.09
CA ALA A 43 15.01 6.42 -9.46
C ALA A 43 13.74 6.31 -10.33
N ASP A 44 13.70 5.30 -11.20
CA ASP A 44 12.58 5.03 -12.08
C ASP A 44 11.77 3.82 -11.60
N VAL A 45 10.45 3.95 -11.60
CA VAL A 45 9.50 2.88 -11.25
C VAL A 45 9.71 1.64 -12.13
N SER A 46 9.96 1.84 -13.44
CA SER A 46 10.19 0.75 -14.40
C SER A 46 11.42 -0.10 -14.07
N ASP A 47 12.51 0.52 -13.59
CA ASP A 47 13.72 -0.22 -13.17
C ASP A 47 13.43 -1.07 -11.93
N GLY A 48 12.67 -0.52 -11.00
CA GLY A 48 12.20 -1.26 -9.83
C GLY A 48 11.28 -2.42 -10.20
N VAL A 49 10.37 -2.22 -11.15
CA VAL A 49 9.52 -3.31 -11.68
C VAL A 49 10.37 -4.39 -12.34
N ALA A 50 11.36 -4.03 -13.16
CA ALA A 50 12.28 -5.00 -13.75
C ALA A 50 13.05 -5.80 -12.68
N TYR A 51 13.46 -5.14 -11.60
CA TYR A 51 14.09 -5.81 -10.46
C TYR A 51 13.12 -6.80 -9.78
N THR A 52 11.86 -6.41 -9.54
CA THR A 52 10.88 -7.32 -8.93
C THR A 52 10.65 -8.55 -9.81
N GLN A 53 10.51 -8.36 -11.11
CA GLN A 53 10.36 -9.45 -12.07
C GLN A 53 11.58 -10.39 -12.08
N SER A 54 12.79 -9.85 -11.95
CA SER A 54 14.03 -10.65 -11.96
C SER A 54 14.16 -11.60 -10.76
N LEU A 55 13.61 -11.21 -9.60
CA LEU A 55 13.63 -12.04 -8.38
C LEU A 55 12.36 -12.90 -8.22
N GLY A 56 11.30 -12.53 -8.88
CA GLY A 56 10.01 -13.22 -8.88
C GLY A 56 9.16 -13.01 -7.62
N GLU A 57 7.85 -13.09 -7.79
CA GLU A 57 6.83 -12.85 -6.77
C GLU A 57 7.05 -13.66 -5.49
N ALA A 58 7.39 -14.94 -5.60
CA ALA A 58 7.59 -15.81 -4.45
C ALA A 58 8.71 -15.32 -3.50
N THR A 59 9.69 -14.59 -4.01
CA THR A 59 10.76 -14.00 -3.18
C THR A 59 10.21 -12.91 -2.29
N PHE A 60 9.42 -12.01 -2.85
CA PHE A 60 8.85 -10.88 -2.12
C PHE A 60 7.71 -11.31 -1.19
N ALA A 61 6.90 -12.29 -1.58
CA ALA A 61 5.91 -12.90 -0.69
C ALA A 61 6.57 -13.46 0.59
N ARG A 62 7.69 -14.19 0.45
CA ARG A 62 8.45 -14.71 1.61
C ARG A 62 9.06 -13.59 2.46
N ARG A 63 9.63 -12.53 1.83
CA ARG A 63 10.21 -11.39 2.55
C ARG A 63 9.14 -10.62 3.33
N ALA A 64 7.98 -10.36 2.70
CA ALA A 64 6.86 -9.70 3.37
C ALA A 64 6.32 -10.53 4.54
N ALA A 65 6.13 -11.84 4.36
CA ALA A 65 5.69 -12.73 5.44
C ALA A 65 6.71 -12.78 6.58
N ALA A 66 8.00 -12.85 6.28
CA ALA A 66 9.05 -12.85 7.31
C ALA A 66 9.07 -11.54 8.11
N ALA A 67 8.86 -10.40 7.44
CA ALA A 67 8.85 -9.09 8.09
C ALA A 67 7.74 -8.92 9.15
N VAL A 68 6.62 -9.61 8.97
CA VAL A 68 5.46 -9.52 9.89
C VAL A 68 5.35 -10.68 10.88
N ASN A 69 6.22 -11.68 10.78
CA ASN A 69 6.09 -12.92 11.52
C ASN A 69 6.08 -12.74 13.06
N ASN A 70 6.80 -11.75 13.55
CA ASN A 70 6.91 -11.44 14.98
C ASN A 70 6.00 -10.29 15.44
N LEU A 71 5.18 -9.75 14.54
CA LEU A 71 4.23 -8.69 14.87
C LEU A 71 2.89 -9.28 15.31
N PRO A 72 2.08 -8.54 16.09
CA PRO A 72 0.70 -8.90 16.38
C PRO A 72 -0.08 -9.22 15.10
N VAL A 73 -1.15 -9.99 15.20
CA VAL A 73 -2.02 -10.26 14.06
C VAL A 73 -3.00 -9.11 13.82
N GLU A 74 -3.35 -8.38 14.89
CA GLU A 74 -4.24 -7.23 14.87
C GLU A 74 -3.49 -5.95 14.44
N VAL A 75 -2.99 -5.92 13.20
CA VAL A 75 -2.33 -4.76 12.60
C VAL A 75 -3.11 -4.24 11.39
N VAL A 76 -2.85 -2.99 11.03
CA VAL A 76 -3.28 -2.41 9.76
C VAL A 76 -2.20 -2.65 8.72
N TYR A 77 -2.57 -3.18 7.56
CA TYR A 77 -1.65 -3.37 6.44
C TYR A 77 -1.78 -2.24 5.44
N GLY A 78 -0.71 -1.46 5.28
CA GLY A 78 -0.59 -0.44 4.24
C GLY A 78 0.39 -0.86 3.15
N GLY A 79 0.18 -0.38 1.95
CA GLY A 79 1.12 -0.61 0.87
C GLY A 79 1.00 0.38 -0.27
N ALA A 80 2.13 0.66 -0.91
CA ALA A 80 2.23 1.56 -2.04
C ALA A 80 2.54 0.78 -3.32
N SER A 81 1.67 0.83 -4.34
CA SER A 81 1.87 0.17 -5.64
C SER A 81 2.23 -1.32 -5.47
N PHE A 82 3.43 -1.75 -5.83
CA PHE A 82 3.94 -3.10 -5.54
C PHE A 82 3.69 -3.54 -4.09
N GLY A 83 3.85 -2.63 -3.13
CA GLY A 83 3.59 -2.87 -1.71
C GLY A 83 2.11 -3.10 -1.39
N ALA A 84 1.17 -2.61 -2.20
CA ALA A 84 -0.25 -2.86 -2.04
C ALA A 84 -0.57 -4.36 -2.18
N ALA A 85 0.03 -5.03 -3.15
CA ALA A 85 -0.08 -6.48 -3.29
C ALA A 85 0.51 -7.22 -2.08
N ARG A 86 1.64 -6.76 -1.56
CA ARG A 86 2.26 -7.36 -0.35
C ARG A 86 1.39 -7.18 0.89
N ALA A 87 0.77 -6.02 1.05
CA ALA A 87 -0.17 -5.74 2.13
C ALA A 87 -1.42 -6.63 2.03
N ALA A 88 -2.02 -6.73 0.85
CA ALA A 88 -3.17 -7.60 0.60
C ALA A 88 -2.87 -9.07 0.88
N GLU A 89 -1.71 -9.58 0.46
CA GLU A 89 -1.29 -10.94 0.79
C GLU A 89 -1.26 -11.19 2.31
N GLN A 90 -0.81 -10.22 3.09
CA GLN A 90 -0.80 -10.40 4.55
C GLN A 90 -2.22 -10.41 5.11
N VAL A 91 -3.13 -9.57 4.61
CA VAL A 91 -4.55 -9.61 4.99
C VAL A 91 -5.17 -10.97 4.69
N LEU A 92 -4.87 -11.54 3.53
CA LEU A 92 -5.43 -12.82 3.09
C LEU A 92 -4.83 -14.02 3.86
N ASN A 93 -3.55 -13.97 4.20
CA ASN A 93 -2.82 -15.10 4.78
C ASN A 93 -2.74 -15.06 6.32
N ARG A 94 -2.87 -13.87 6.96
CA ARG A 94 -2.82 -13.70 8.42
C ARG A 94 -4.18 -13.26 8.94
N ARG A 95 -4.96 -14.19 9.49
CA ARG A 95 -6.26 -13.86 10.11
C ARG A 95 -6.06 -12.92 11.29
N GLY A 96 -6.87 -11.86 11.37
CA GLY A 96 -6.84 -10.90 12.45
C GLY A 96 -6.42 -9.49 12.02
N ALA A 97 -6.10 -9.25 10.74
CA ALA A 97 -5.87 -7.91 10.22
C ALA A 97 -7.04 -6.98 10.59
N GLN A 98 -6.74 -5.78 11.06
CA GLN A 98 -7.75 -4.80 11.44
C GLN A 98 -8.36 -4.13 10.20
N SER A 99 -7.51 -3.71 9.27
CA SER A 99 -7.90 -3.04 8.02
C SER A 99 -6.72 -2.97 7.06
N ALA A 100 -6.95 -2.43 5.85
CA ALA A 100 -5.88 -2.17 4.91
C ALA A 100 -6.05 -0.83 4.19
N PHE A 101 -4.94 -0.24 3.74
CA PHE A 101 -4.97 0.91 2.82
C PHE A 101 -3.91 0.77 1.73
N PHE A 102 -4.24 1.24 0.54
CA PHE A 102 -3.39 1.10 -0.64
C PHE A 102 -3.18 2.46 -1.29
N LEU A 103 -1.93 2.84 -1.49
CA LEU A 103 -1.55 4.03 -2.26
C LEU A 103 -1.11 3.60 -3.67
N TYR A 104 -1.48 4.38 -4.66
CA TYR A 104 -1.07 4.20 -6.06
C TYR A 104 -1.58 2.90 -6.70
N GLY A 105 -2.73 2.42 -6.28
CA GLY A 105 -3.38 1.27 -6.86
C GLY A 105 -4.43 0.65 -5.96
N ALA A 106 -5.26 -0.19 -6.56
CA ALA A 106 -6.15 -1.12 -5.88
C ALA A 106 -5.59 -2.53 -5.98
N VAL A 107 -6.23 -3.48 -5.33
CA VAL A 107 -5.89 -4.90 -5.39
C VAL A 107 -7.11 -5.72 -5.74
N ALA A 108 -6.92 -6.81 -6.49
CA ALA A 108 -7.97 -7.76 -6.82
C ALA A 108 -7.74 -9.07 -6.06
N PRO A 109 -8.62 -9.48 -5.13
CA PRO A 109 -8.48 -10.74 -4.40
C PRO A 109 -8.37 -11.97 -5.30
N SER A 110 -8.89 -11.90 -6.53
CA SER A 110 -8.76 -12.96 -7.54
C SER A 110 -7.31 -13.28 -7.91
N TRP A 111 -6.37 -12.33 -7.75
CA TRP A 111 -4.93 -12.59 -8.00
C TRP A 111 -4.36 -13.73 -7.15
N TRP A 112 -5.00 -13.99 -6.00
CA TRP A 112 -4.61 -15.06 -5.07
C TRP A 112 -5.66 -16.18 -4.99
N GLU A 113 -6.66 -16.21 -5.89
CA GLU A 113 -7.79 -17.17 -5.84
C GLU A 113 -8.46 -17.19 -4.45
N ALA A 114 -8.49 -16.04 -3.77
CA ALA A 114 -8.91 -15.90 -2.39
C ALA A 114 -10.12 -14.98 -2.23
N GLN A 115 -10.80 -15.10 -1.09
CA GLN A 115 -11.86 -14.17 -0.69
C GLN A 115 -11.32 -13.22 0.38
N TRP A 116 -11.63 -11.94 0.23
CA TRP A 116 -11.29 -10.96 1.25
C TRP A 116 -11.99 -11.27 2.57
N PRO A 117 -11.29 -11.21 3.72
CA PRO A 117 -11.89 -11.56 5.00
C PRO A 117 -12.98 -10.56 5.39
N ARG A 118 -14.10 -11.06 5.89
CA ARG A 118 -15.21 -10.24 6.36
C ARG A 118 -14.78 -9.41 7.57
N GLY A 119 -15.22 -8.13 7.62
CA GLY A 119 -14.93 -7.22 8.71
C GLY A 119 -13.52 -6.63 8.67
N VAL A 120 -12.82 -6.76 7.56
CA VAL A 120 -11.55 -6.07 7.30
C VAL A 120 -11.80 -5.02 6.23
N PRO A 121 -12.13 -3.77 6.60
CA PRO A 121 -12.33 -2.70 5.64
C PRO A 121 -11.02 -2.33 4.94
N ALA A 122 -11.13 -1.80 3.73
CA ALA A 122 -9.96 -1.32 3.01
C ALA A 122 -10.25 -0.04 2.22
N GLN A 123 -9.23 0.80 2.05
CA GLN A 123 -9.33 1.95 1.15
C GLN A 123 -8.16 1.97 0.15
N ALA A 124 -8.45 2.44 -1.06
CA ALA A 124 -7.47 2.59 -2.13
C ALA A 124 -7.42 4.03 -2.63
N HIS A 125 -6.23 4.49 -2.99
CA HIS A 125 -5.95 5.85 -3.45
C HIS A 125 -5.23 5.79 -4.79
N GLN A 126 -5.84 6.36 -5.83
CA GLN A 126 -5.40 6.25 -7.21
C GLN A 126 -5.37 7.61 -7.89
N ALA A 127 -4.37 7.88 -8.73
CA ALA A 127 -4.37 9.04 -9.62
C ALA A 127 -5.20 8.75 -10.88
N GLU A 128 -6.00 9.72 -11.33
CA GLU A 128 -6.88 9.57 -12.48
C GLU A 128 -6.11 9.26 -13.78
N GLY A 129 -5.01 9.95 -13.98
CA GLY A 129 -4.17 9.82 -15.19
C GLY A 129 -2.95 8.92 -15.02
N ASP A 130 -2.87 8.11 -13.98
CA ASP A 130 -1.76 7.20 -13.73
C ASP A 130 -1.62 6.18 -14.87
N PRO A 131 -0.45 6.08 -15.52
CA PRO A 131 -0.22 5.12 -16.60
C PRO A 131 -0.27 3.65 -16.14
N TRP A 132 -0.18 3.39 -14.82
CA TRP A 132 -0.28 2.06 -14.21
C TRP A 132 -1.68 1.75 -13.67
N ARG A 133 -2.65 2.64 -13.87
CA ARG A 133 -4.02 2.48 -13.39
C ARG A 133 -4.75 1.37 -14.14
N GLU A 134 -5.37 0.48 -13.40
CA GLU A 134 -6.18 -0.63 -13.91
C GLU A 134 -7.61 -0.53 -13.38
N VAL A 135 -8.52 0.00 -14.19
CA VAL A 135 -9.92 0.25 -13.81
C VAL A 135 -10.66 -1.05 -13.49
N GLU A 136 -10.35 -2.14 -14.16
CA GLU A 136 -10.91 -3.46 -13.91
C GLU A 136 -10.54 -3.96 -12.51
N THR A 137 -9.31 -3.74 -12.08
CA THR A 137 -8.84 -4.04 -10.71
C THR A 137 -9.58 -3.22 -9.67
N GLU A 138 -9.81 -1.92 -9.94
CA GLU A 138 -10.60 -1.05 -9.06
C GLU A 138 -12.05 -1.53 -8.92
N GLN A 139 -12.67 -1.97 -10.01
CA GLN A 139 -14.03 -2.50 -10.01
C GLN A 139 -14.13 -3.80 -9.20
N GLU A 140 -13.15 -4.70 -9.38
CA GLU A 140 -13.10 -5.93 -8.57
C GLU A 140 -12.87 -5.62 -7.09
N PHE A 141 -11.95 -4.71 -6.78
CA PHE A 141 -11.71 -4.26 -5.40
C PHE A 141 -13.01 -3.81 -4.72
N LEU A 142 -13.77 -2.92 -5.36
CA LEU A 142 -15.03 -2.43 -4.84
C LEU A 142 -16.11 -3.52 -4.72
N ALA A 143 -16.08 -4.53 -5.58
CA ALA A 143 -17.06 -5.61 -5.57
C ALA A 143 -16.71 -6.73 -4.57
N ALA A 144 -15.43 -7.04 -4.42
CA ALA A 144 -14.97 -8.19 -3.66
C ALA A 144 -14.54 -7.87 -2.22
N VAL A 145 -14.20 -6.61 -1.92
CA VAL A 145 -13.76 -6.16 -0.59
C VAL A 145 -14.94 -5.51 0.13
N PRO A 146 -15.46 -6.12 1.20
CA PRO A 146 -16.53 -5.50 2.00
C PRO A 146 -16.04 -4.17 2.59
N GLU A 147 -16.90 -3.14 2.54
CA GLU A 147 -16.57 -1.79 3.03
C GLU A 147 -15.34 -1.17 2.34
N ALA A 148 -15.15 -1.48 1.04
CA ALA A 148 -14.11 -0.86 0.24
C ALA A 148 -14.42 0.61 -0.06
N GLU A 149 -13.39 1.45 0.06
CA GLU A 149 -13.44 2.85 -0.37
C GLU A 149 -12.36 3.07 -1.45
N LEU A 150 -12.73 3.68 -2.57
CA LEU A 150 -11.79 4.07 -3.62
C LEU A 150 -11.81 5.58 -3.81
N PHE A 151 -10.65 6.20 -3.71
CA PHE A 151 -10.46 7.62 -3.93
C PHE A 151 -9.59 7.85 -5.17
N VAL A 152 -10.15 8.55 -6.15
CA VAL A 152 -9.44 8.92 -7.37
C VAL A 152 -9.12 10.42 -7.31
N TYR A 153 -7.87 10.76 -7.58
CA TYR A 153 -7.34 12.13 -7.49
C TYR A 153 -7.09 12.72 -8.87
N PRO A 154 -7.37 14.01 -9.11
CA PRO A 154 -7.25 14.66 -10.42
C PRO A 154 -5.78 14.98 -10.75
N THR A 155 -4.94 13.98 -10.75
CA THR A 155 -3.51 14.06 -11.09
C THR A 155 -3.12 12.87 -11.98
N ALA A 156 -1.96 12.95 -12.64
CA ALA A 156 -1.50 11.93 -13.58
C ALA A 156 -0.31 11.11 -13.07
N GLY A 157 0.34 11.55 -12.01
CA GLY A 157 1.56 10.91 -11.52
C GLY A 157 1.27 9.62 -10.74
N HIS A 158 2.03 8.55 -11.00
CA HIS A 158 1.90 7.29 -10.26
C HIS A 158 2.20 7.49 -8.77
N LEU A 159 3.34 8.10 -8.45
CA LEU A 159 3.77 8.33 -7.07
C LEU A 159 3.35 9.75 -6.57
N PHE A 160 2.11 10.14 -6.85
CA PHE A 160 1.61 11.52 -6.64
C PHE A 160 1.71 12.02 -5.20
N ALA A 161 1.76 11.14 -4.21
CA ALA A 161 1.87 11.52 -2.80
C ALA A 161 3.30 11.41 -2.26
N GLU A 162 4.30 11.08 -3.08
CA GLU A 162 5.69 10.99 -2.67
C GLU A 162 6.41 12.32 -2.83
N ALA A 163 6.67 13.01 -1.73
CA ALA A 163 7.39 14.28 -1.73
C ALA A 163 8.79 14.12 -2.34
N GLY A 164 9.15 15.02 -3.23
CA GLY A 164 10.42 14.99 -3.95
C GLY A 164 10.44 14.13 -5.22
N HIS A 165 9.40 13.32 -5.48
CA HIS A 165 9.24 12.61 -6.74
C HIS A 165 8.70 13.56 -7.84
N PRO A 166 9.08 13.40 -9.13
CA PRO A 166 8.54 14.20 -10.24
C PRO A 166 7.01 14.16 -10.37
N ASP A 167 6.39 13.08 -9.95
CA ASP A 167 4.94 12.88 -9.98
C ASP A 167 4.18 13.60 -8.86
N TYR A 168 4.89 14.22 -7.91
CA TYR A 168 4.28 14.77 -6.71
C TYR A 168 3.25 15.86 -7.00
N ASP A 169 2.03 15.67 -6.51
CA ASP A 169 0.96 16.67 -6.48
C ASP A 169 0.56 16.97 -5.04
N ALA A 170 0.91 18.15 -4.58
CA ALA A 170 0.76 18.54 -3.18
C ALA A 170 -0.68 18.44 -2.68
N ALA A 171 -1.66 18.87 -3.49
CA ALA A 171 -3.06 18.87 -3.09
C ALA A 171 -3.63 17.45 -2.97
N SER A 172 -3.32 16.59 -3.94
CA SER A 172 -3.72 15.18 -3.92
C SER A 172 -3.01 14.41 -2.80
N ALA A 173 -1.72 14.68 -2.56
CA ALA A 173 -0.94 14.08 -1.49
C ALA A 173 -1.48 14.42 -0.10
N GLU A 174 -1.78 15.72 0.15
CA GLU A 174 -2.37 16.17 1.41
C GLU A 174 -3.73 15.50 1.65
N LEU A 175 -4.58 15.45 0.64
CA LEU A 175 -5.91 14.86 0.75
C LEU A 175 -5.84 13.34 0.95
N ALA A 176 -4.94 12.64 0.25
CA ALA A 176 -4.73 11.20 0.43
C ALA A 176 -4.23 10.89 1.84
N THR A 177 -3.21 11.61 2.31
CA THR A 177 -2.66 11.47 3.66
C THR A 177 -3.73 11.72 4.73
N LYS A 178 -4.52 12.78 4.58
CA LYS A 178 -5.63 13.09 5.49
C LYS A 178 -6.63 11.92 5.57
N ARG A 179 -7.04 11.37 4.43
CA ARG A 179 -7.99 10.24 4.37
C ARG A 179 -7.43 8.99 5.05
N VAL A 180 -6.16 8.67 4.83
CA VAL A 180 -5.50 7.55 5.52
C VAL A 180 -5.49 7.79 7.04
N LEU A 181 -5.17 8.99 7.51
CA LEU A 181 -5.19 9.31 8.93
C LEU A 181 -6.60 9.21 9.54
N GLU A 182 -7.62 9.68 8.83
CA GLU A 182 -9.02 9.56 9.25
C GLU A 182 -9.46 8.09 9.32
N PHE A 183 -9.06 7.28 8.35
CA PHE A 183 -9.31 5.84 8.32
C PHE A 183 -8.67 5.13 9.53
N LEU A 184 -7.39 5.41 9.81
CA LEU A 184 -6.68 4.86 10.98
C LEU A 184 -7.29 5.32 12.30
N ALA A 185 -7.77 6.57 12.39
CA ALA A 185 -8.41 7.12 13.59
C ALA A 185 -9.78 6.50 13.87
N ALA A 186 -10.50 6.11 12.81
CA ALA A 186 -11.81 5.44 12.95
C ALA A 186 -11.69 3.98 13.45
N GLY A 187 -10.47 3.45 13.59
CA GLY A 187 -10.23 2.04 13.95
C GLY A 187 -10.57 1.08 12.82
N ARG A 188 -10.56 1.61 11.64
CA ARG A 188 -10.79 0.88 10.38
C ARG A 188 -9.45 0.52 9.75
#